data_9fd08d732113bf17f2c0b5d42a52e978
#
_entry.id   9fd08d732113bf17f2c0b5d42a52e978
#
_cell.length_a   1.000
_cell.length_b   1.000
_cell.length_c   1.000
_cell.angle_alpha   90.00
_cell.angle_beta   90.00
_cell.angle_gamma   90.00
#
_symmetry.space_group_name_H-M   'P 1'
#
loop_
_entity.id
_entity.type
_entity.pdbx_description
1 polymer ?
#
loop_
_entity_poly.entity_id
_entity_poly.type
_entity_poly.pdbx_seq_one_letter_code
_entity_poly.pdbx_strand_id
1 'polypeptide(L)'
;AFIEDGVKVYGSAVATTSSVKNARTIMISTPNGKDELYYSTYKQALAHENGFNTVEFKWFQDPRYNKNLMWYKPNEVSHKKEYYKEKTIDASGSIEYNEAHWKKMEEDGWKPISKWYTDMCKSFNNNEIMIAQELDVSFLGSANNVVPPEIIEMQRNLNVREPLETLKDPTIPE
;
A
#
# COMPACT_ATOMS: atom_id res chain seq x y z
N ALA A 1 0.36 15.00 1.16
CA ALA A 1 0.13 16.30 0.53
C ALA A 1 0.62 16.23 -0.90
N PHE A 2 -0.30 16.43 -1.83
CA PHE A 2 0.01 16.45 -3.24
C PHE A 2 0.56 17.82 -3.58
N ILE A 3 1.85 17.89 -3.85
CA ILE A 3 2.54 19.13 -4.18
C ILE A 3 2.67 19.18 -5.69
N GLU A 4 2.06 20.19 -6.29
CA GLU A 4 2.31 20.51 -7.71
C GLU A 4 3.80 20.75 -7.90
N ASP A 5 4.39 20.19 -8.97
CA ASP A 5 5.85 20.21 -9.19
C ASP A 5 6.70 19.59 -8.06
N GLY A 6 6.19 18.57 -7.38
CA GLY A 6 6.86 17.93 -6.24
C GLY A 6 8.33 17.56 -6.49
N VAL A 7 8.65 17.13 -7.70
CA VAL A 7 10.04 16.78 -8.09
C VAL A 7 10.97 18.02 -8.01
N LYS A 8 10.52 19.19 -8.47
CA LYS A 8 11.32 20.42 -8.39
C LYS A 8 11.48 20.90 -6.95
N VAL A 9 10.39 20.85 -6.16
CA VAL A 9 10.42 21.21 -4.73
C VAL A 9 11.38 20.30 -3.98
N TYR A 10 11.31 19.00 -4.21
CA TYR A 10 12.22 18.03 -3.60
C TYR A 10 13.67 18.26 -3.99
N GLY A 11 13.97 18.45 -5.27
CA GLY A 11 15.32 18.74 -5.75
C GLY A 11 15.93 19.98 -5.09
N SER A 12 15.14 21.05 -4.95
CA SER A 12 15.56 22.28 -4.26
C SER A 12 15.80 22.05 -2.77
N ALA A 13 14.92 21.28 -2.09
CA ALA A 13 15.07 20.95 -0.68
C ALA A 13 16.31 20.11 -0.41
N VAL A 14 16.58 19.09 -1.24
CA VAL A 14 17.77 18.24 -1.12
C VAL A 14 19.05 19.05 -1.35
N ALA A 15 19.08 19.92 -2.37
CA ALA A 15 20.23 20.79 -2.63
C ALA A 15 20.55 21.69 -1.42
N THR A 16 19.50 22.24 -0.78
CA THR A 16 19.67 23.11 0.40
C THR A 16 20.16 22.33 1.62
N THR A 17 19.65 21.12 1.83
CA THR A 17 19.99 20.30 3.02
C THR A 17 21.32 19.56 2.87
N SER A 18 21.79 19.28 1.65
CA SER A 18 22.99 18.49 1.39
C SER A 18 24.29 19.10 1.97
N SER A 19 24.34 20.42 2.10
CA SER A 19 25.48 21.15 2.66
C SER A 19 25.44 21.28 4.20
N VAL A 20 24.34 20.89 4.83
CA VAL A 20 24.16 21.04 6.29
C VAL A 20 24.48 19.73 6.99
N LYS A 21 25.46 19.77 7.90
CA LYS A 21 25.83 18.61 8.71
C LYS A 21 24.65 18.15 9.56
N ASN A 22 24.33 16.85 9.51
CA ASN A 22 23.22 16.23 10.21
C ASN A 22 21.81 16.68 9.74
N ALA A 23 21.68 17.27 8.57
CA ALA A 23 20.37 17.50 7.98
C ALA A 23 19.63 16.18 7.74
N ARG A 24 18.31 16.21 7.92
CA ARG A 24 17.43 15.06 7.67
C ARG A 24 16.28 15.51 6.81
N THR A 25 15.92 14.67 5.85
CA THR A 25 14.72 14.87 5.02
C THR A 25 13.67 13.83 5.44
N ILE A 26 12.48 14.28 5.73
CA ILE A 26 11.33 13.43 6.05
C ILE A 26 10.25 13.71 5.01
N MET A 27 9.80 12.64 4.33
CA MET A 27 8.68 12.70 3.39
C MET A 27 7.50 11.94 4.00
N ILE A 28 6.35 12.62 4.11
CA ILE A 28 5.13 12.04 4.66
C ILE A 28 4.01 12.23 3.63
N SER A 29 3.37 11.13 3.25
CA SER A 29 2.21 11.14 2.35
C SER A 29 1.37 9.90 2.56
N THR A 30 0.08 9.98 2.19
CA THR A 30 -0.73 8.82 1.83
C THR A 30 -0.47 8.46 0.36
N PRO A 31 -0.69 7.20 -0.06
CA PRO A 31 -0.58 6.81 -1.46
C PRO A 31 -1.50 7.63 -2.36
N ASN A 32 -0.98 8.09 -3.51
CA ASN A 32 -1.77 8.76 -4.54
C ASN A 32 -1.39 8.24 -5.93
N GLY A 33 -1.68 6.98 -6.16
CA GLY A 33 -1.24 6.34 -7.38
C GLY A 33 0.27 6.14 -7.46
N LYS A 34 0.74 5.81 -8.64
CA LYS A 34 2.15 5.62 -8.94
C LYS A 34 2.74 6.93 -9.47
N ASP A 35 2.78 7.96 -8.62
CA ASP A 35 3.41 9.24 -8.96
C ASP A 35 4.93 9.10 -9.17
N GLU A 36 5.51 10.12 -9.80
CA GLU A 36 6.94 10.08 -10.12
C GLU A 36 7.84 10.27 -8.89
N LEU A 37 7.41 11.03 -7.89
CA LEU A 37 8.26 11.39 -6.76
C LEU A 37 8.10 10.44 -5.58
N TYR A 38 6.92 10.45 -4.94
CA TYR A 38 6.75 9.73 -3.67
C TYR A 38 6.79 8.22 -3.87
N TYR A 39 6.06 7.71 -4.87
CA TYR A 39 6.05 6.28 -5.16
C TYR A 39 7.42 5.77 -5.58
N SER A 40 8.12 6.47 -6.49
CA SER A 40 9.46 6.06 -6.94
C SER A 40 10.47 6.08 -5.79
N THR A 41 10.45 7.15 -4.96
CA THR A 41 11.34 7.27 -3.79
C THR A 41 11.05 6.16 -2.78
N TYR A 42 9.78 5.86 -2.52
CA TYR A 42 9.36 4.78 -1.62
C TYR A 42 9.82 3.40 -2.13
N LYS A 43 9.65 3.12 -3.42
CA LYS A 43 10.09 1.85 -4.03
C LYS A 43 11.59 1.67 -3.97
N GLN A 44 12.36 2.72 -4.28
CA GLN A 44 13.83 2.69 -4.15
C GLN A 44 14.28 2.50 -2.69
N ALA A 45 13.56 3.11 -1.73
CA ALA A 45 13.85 2.92 -0.31
C ALA A 45 13.61 1.47 0.15
N LEU A 46 12.52 0.83 -0.30
CA LEU A 46 12.26 -0.59 -0.04
C LEU A 46 13.32 -1.51 -0.64
N ALA A 47 13.87 -1.13 -1.81
CA ALA A 47 14.96 -1.85 -2.47
C ALA A 47 16.34 -1.51 -1.90
N HIS A 48 16.45 -0.62 -0.91
CA HIS A 48 17.70 -0.07 -0.38
C HIS A 48 18.59 0.61 -1.42
N GLU A 49 17.98 1.18 -2.46
CA GLU A 49 18.66 1.86 -3.56
C GLU A 49 18.86 3.36 -3.33
N ASN A 50 18.25 3.91 -2.29
CA ASN A 50 18.43 5.30 -1.87
C ASN A 50 18.70 5.38 -0.36
N GLY A 51 19.02 6.56 0.14
CA GLY A 51 19.35 6.76 1.56
C GLY A 51 18.14 6.87 2.51
N PHE A 52 16.92 6.61 2.04
CA PHE A 52 15.72 6.68 2.89
C PHE A 52 15.44 5.36 3.58
N ASN A 53 14.90 5.46 4.81
CA ASN A 53 14.26 4.37 5.50
C ASN A 53 12.75 4.54 5.42
N THR A 54 12.04 3.45 5.13
CA THR A 54 10.57 3.46 5.05
C THR A 54 9.95 3.18 6.41
N VAL A 55 8.89 3.91 6.72
CA VAL A 55 8.01 3.63 7.84
C VAL A 55 6.58 3.69 7.33
N GLU A 56 5.82 2.63 7.56
CA GLU A 56 4.43 2.53 7.17
C GLU A 56 3.55 2.40 8.41
N PHE A 57 2.54 3.25 8.50
CA PHE A 57 1.55 3.20 9.56
C PHE A 57 0.19 2.83 8.99
N LYS A 58 -0.32 1.70 9.43
CA LYS A 58 -1.66 1.23 9.08
C LYS A 58 -2.64 1.53 10.21
N TRP A 59 -3.88 1.81 9.87
CA TRP A 59 -4.90 2.20 10.84
C TRP A 59 -5.06 1.19 11.99
N PHE A 60 -4.92 -0.10 11.71
CA PHE A 60 -5.11 -1.14 12.73
C PHE A 60 -3.94 -1.26 13.73
N GLN A 61 -2.83 -0.55 13.50
CA GLN A 61 -1.75 -0.42 14.48
C GLN A 61 -2.10 0.56 15.60
N ASP A 62 -3.09 1.44 15.39
CA ASP A 62 -3.52 2.41 16.40
C ASP A 62 -4.59 1.80 17.32
N PRO A 63 -4.36 1.75 18.66
CA PRO A 63 -5.30 1.17 19.62
C PRO A 63 -6.68 1.86 19.64
N ARG A 64 -6.79 3.08 19.13
CA ARG A 64 -8.07 3.80 19.05
C ARG A 64 -8.97 3.23 17.95
N TYR A 65 -8.38 2.66 16.90
CA TYR A 65 -9.06 2.24 15.68
C TYR A 65 -9.24 0.73 15.57
N ASN A 66 -8.40 -0.05 16.26
CA ASN A 66 -8.36 -1.50 16.17
C ASN A 66 -9.20 -2.25 17.21
N LYS A 67 -10.07 -1.55 17.97
CA LYS A 67 -10.92 -2.20 18.98
C LYS A 67 -11.77 -3.30 18.36
N ASN A 68 -11.76 -4.48 19.01
CA ASN A 68 -12.44 -5.69 18.55
C ASN A 68 -12.07 -6.08 17.12
N LEU A 69 -10.81 -5.92 16.75
CA LEU A 69 -10.30 -6.25 15.43
C LEU A 69 -10.65 -7.68 15.06
N MET A 70 -11.11 -7.82 13.85
CA MET A 70 -11.30 -9.11 13.19
C MET A 70 -10.53 -9.09 11.87
N TRP A 71 -10.16 -10.25 11.43
CA TRP A 71 -9.62 -10.47 10.09
C TRP A 71 -10.65 -11.23 9.28
N TYR A 72 -10.73 -10.92 8.00
CA TYR A 72 -11.53 -11.69 7.07
C TYR A 72 -10.73 -12.06 5.84
N LYS A 73 -11.05 -13.21 5.28
CA LYS A 73 -10.48 -13.70 4.02
C LYS A 73 -11.62 -14.14 3.12
N PRO A 74 -11.71 -13.63 1.87
CA PRO A 74 -12.65 -14.15 0.90
C PRO A 74 -12.22 -15.57 0.53
N ASN A 75 -13.14 -16.52 0.60
CA ASN A 75 -12.90 -17.88 0.12
C ASN A 75 -13.34 -17.93 -1.35
N GLU A 76 -12.38 -18.10 -2.25
CA GLU A 76 -12.60 -18.09 -3.69
C GLU A 76 -13.51 -19.23 -4.18
N VAL A 77 -13.49 -20.37 -3.50
CA VAL A 77 -14.26 -21.56 -3.89
C VAL A 77 -15.69 -21.50 -3.42
N SER A 78 -15.91 -21.11 -2.16
CA SER A 78 -17.25 -21.09 -1.55
C SER A 78 -17.96 -19.75 -1.63
N HIS A 79 -17.28 -18.69 -2.11
CA HIS A 79 -17.73 -17.29 -2.08
C HIS A 79 -18.14 -16.80 -0.68
N LYS A 80 -17.77 -17.52 0.37
CA LYS A 80 -18.01 -17.13 1.77
C LYS A 80 -16.78 -16.44 2.32
N LYS A 81 -16.98 -15.59 3.31
CA LYS A 81 -15.89 -14.96 4.07
C LYS A 81 -15.58 -15.81 5.28
N GLU A 82 -14.30 -16.11 5.46
CA GLU A 82 -13.78 -16.66 6.70
C GLU A 82 -13.43 -15.51 7.63
N TYR A 83 -13.63 -15.70 8.93
CA TYR A 83 -13.36 -14.67 9.95
C TYR A 83 -12.49 -15.22 11.06
N TYR A 84 -11.52 -14.44 11.46
CA TYR A 84 -10.70 -14.66 12.66
C TYR A 84 -10.83 -13.44 13.56
N LYS A 85 -11.17 -13.63 14.82
CA LYS A 85 -11.30 -12.55 15.80
C LYS A 85 -10.05 -12.49 16.68
N GLU A 86 -9.44 -11.33 16.78
CA GLU A 86 -8.35 -11.10 17.71
C GLU A 86 -8.80 -11.20 19.16
N LYS A 87 -7.91 -11.72 20.02
CA LYS A 87 -8.16 -11.82 21.45
C LYS A 87 -8.12 -10.41 22.07
N THR A 88 -9.19 -10.06 22.73
CA THR A 88 -9.26 -8.81 23.50
C THR A 88 -8.62 -9.00 24.89
N ILE A 89 -7.93 -7.97 25.36
CA ILE A 89 -7.29 -7.95 26.70
C ILE A 89 -8.17 -7.32 27.76
N ASP A 90 -9.20 -6.56 27.37
CA ASP A 90 -10.13 -5.92 28.29
C ASP A 90 -11.56 -5.83 27.71
N ALA A 91 -12.49 -5.37 28.54
CA ALA A 91 -13.89 -5.19 28.16
C ALA A 91 -14.12 -4.03 27.16
N SER A 92 -13.16 -3.15 26.96
CA SER A 92 -13.24 -2.07 25.97
C SER A 92 -12.97 -2.53 24.55
N GLY A 93 -12.55 -3.80 24.39
CA GLY A 93 -12.18 -4.39 23.11
C GLY A 93 -10.74 -4.10 22.69
N SER A 94 -9.90 -3.63 23.62
CA SER A 94 -8.47 -3.45 23.36
C SER A 94 -7.81 -4.78 23.01
N ILE A 95 -6.89 -4.75 22.06
CA ILE A 95 -6.11 -5.92 21.63
C ILE A 95 -4.62 -5.62 21.80
N GLU A 96 -3.82 -6.67 21.97
CA GLU A 96 -2.37 -6.54 22.01
C GLU A 96 -1.83 -6.51 20.57
N TYR A 97 -1.05 -5.48 20.26
CA TYR A 97 -0.37 -5.39 18.97
C TYR A 97 0.73 -6.43 18.86
N ASN A 98 0.65 -7.27 17.85
CA ASN A 98 1.66 -8.27 17.54
C ASN A 98 2.05 -8.15 16.05
N GLU A 99 3.12 -7.41 15.80
CA GLU A 99 3.59 -7.12 14.44
C GLU A 99 3.84 -8.38 13.61
N ALA A 100 4.52 -9.37 14.18
CA ALA A 100 4.86 -10.59 13.46
C ALA A 100 3.62 -11.42 13.08
N HIS A 101 2.64 -11.51 14.00
CA HIS A 101 1.37 -12.18 13.73
C HIS A 101 0.56 -11.43 12.66
N TRP A 102 0.45 -10.13 12.78
CA TRP A 102 -0.35 -9.31 11.87
C TRP A 102 0.24 -9.26 10.47
N LYS A 103 1.56 -9.16 10.36
CA LYS A 103 2.25 -9.26 9.08
C LYS A 103 1.98 -10.60 8.40
N LYS A 104 2.02 -11.69 9.14
CA LYS A 104 1.67 -13.01 8.63
C LYS A 104 0.22 -13.10 8.16
N MET A 105 -0.73 -12.50 8.90
CA MET A 105 -2.13 -12.46 8.49
C MET A 105 -2.29 -11.75 7.14
N GLU A 106 -1.61 -10.62 6.93
CA GLU A 106 -1.64 -9.91 5.65
C GLU A 106 -0.99 -10.73 4.52
N GLU A 107 0.18 -11.34 4.78
CA GLU A 107 0.86 -12.22 3.81
C GLU A 107 0.00 -13.42 3.41
N ASP A 108 -0.77 -13.97 4.35
CA ASP A 108 -1.73 -15.06 4.12
C ASP A 108 -3.03 -14.56 3.43
N GLY A 109 -3.14 -13.28 3.08
CA GLY A 109 -4.27 -12.68 2.37
C GLY A 109 -5.47 -12.33 3.25
N TRP A 110 -5.31 -12.28 4.58
CA TRP A 110 -6.33 -11.79 5.49
C TRP A 110 -6.38 -10.25 5.46
N LYS A 111 -7.57 -9.71 5.58
CA LYS A 111 -7.82 -8.27 5.62
C LYS A 111 -8.37 -7.86 6.99
N PRO A 112 -7.80 -6.85 7.64
CA PRO A 112 -8.28 -6.39 8.94
C PRO A 112 -9.58 -5.61 8.80
N ILE A 113 -10.47 -5.76 9.77
CA ILE A 113 -11.72 -5.01 9.87
C ILE A 113 -12.03 -4.69 11.33
N SER A 114 -12.51 -3.47 11.58
CA SER A 114 -13.04 -3.04 12.87
C SER A 114 -14.32 -2.23 12.66
N LYS A 115 -14.99 -1.90 13.76
CA LYS A 115 -16.14 -0.97 13.67
C LYS A 115 -15.70 0.37 13.14
N TRP A 116 -14.56 0.91 13.62
CA TRP A 116 -14.02 2.19 13.15
C TRP A 116 -13.77 2.17 11.64
N TYR A 117 -13.09 1.13 11.14
CA TYR A 117 -12.81 0.99 9.70
C TYR A 117 -14.10 0.96 8.88
N THR A 118 -15.09 0.19 9.32
CA THR A 118 -16.39 0.10 8.65
C THR A 118 -17.11 1.45 8.61
N ASP A 119 -17.07 2.20 9.70
CA ASP A 119 -17.69 3.53 9.77
C ASP A 119 -16.94 4.54 8.89
N MET A 120 -15.61 4.46 8.81
CA MET A 120 -14.80 5.28 7.90
C MET A 120 -15.09 4.97 6.42
N CYS A 121 -15.21 3.70 6.06
CA CYS A 121 -15.61 3.33 4.70
C CYS A 121 -16.95 3.95 4.31
N LYS A 122 -17.93 3.93 5.21
CA LYS A 122 -19.23 4.60 4.99
C LYS A 122 -19.07 6.12 4.86
N SER A 123 -18.24 6.75 5.67
CA SER A 123 -17.96 8.19 5.60
C SER A 123 -17.35 8.59 4.25
N PHE A 124 -16.61 7.69 3.62
CA PHE A 124 -16.11 7.86 2.25
C PHE A 124 -17.11 7.43 1.18
N ASN A 125 -18.39 7.23 1.53
CA ASN A 125 -19.43 6.71 0.63
C ASN A 125 -19.04 5.38 -0.05
N ASN A 126 -18.23 4.56 0.62
CA ASN A 126 -17.63 3.34 0.09
C ASN A 126 -16.85 3.55 -1.21
N ASN A 127 -16.23 4.71 -1.37
CA ASN A 127 -15.36 4.99 -2.51
C ASN A 127 -14.07 4.17 -2.38
N GLU A 128 -13.93 3.15 -3.20
CA GLU A 128 -12.83 2.19 -3.14
C GLU A 128 -11.45 2.85 -3.32
N ILE A 129 -11.35 3.89 -4.16
CA ILE A 129 -10.11 4.64 -4.38
C ILE A 129 -9.71 5.37 -3.09
N MET A 130 -10.65 6.08 -2.45
CA MET A 130 -10.37 6.79 -1.21
C MET A 130 -10.03 5.83 -0.07
N ILE A 131 -10.73 4.70 0.03
CA ILE A 131 -10.47 3.67 1.03
C ILE A 131 -9.06 3.09 0.84
N ALA A 132 -8.71 2.70 -0.39
CA ALA A 132 -7.39 2.17 -0.70
C ALA A 132 -6.28 3.18 -0.37
N GLN A 133 -6.48 4.46 -0.68
CA GLN A 133 -5.52 5.52 -0.46
C GLN A 133 -5.37 5.89 1.01
N GLU A 134 -6.48 6.15 1.71
CA GLU A 134 -6.47 6.78 3.03
C GLU A 134 -6.50 5.77 4.19
N LEU A 135 -7.04 4.56 3.96
CA LEU A 135 -7.14 3.52 4.99
C LEU A 135 -6.20 2.36 4.74
N ASP A 136 -6.17 1.81 3.53
CA ASP A 136 -5.42 0.59 3.23
C ASP A 136 -3.95 0.86 2.87
N VAL A 137 -3.56 2.14 2.74
CA VAL A 137 -2.20 2.56 2.37
C VAL A 137 -1.74 1.87 1.07
N SER A 138 -2.65 1.79 0.11
CA SER A 138 -2.44 1.07 -1.14
C SER A 138 -2.19 2.02 -2.31
N PHE A 139 -1.08 1.84 -3.01
CA PHE A 139 -0.80 2.56 -4.25
C PHE A 139 -1.58 2.02 -5.45
N LEU A 140 -2.13 0.83 -5.37
CA LEU A 140 -2.83 0.18 -6.48
C LEU A 140 -4.21 0.78 -6.72
N GLY A 141 -4.95 1.06 -5.65
CA GLY A 141 -6.32 1.59 -5.75
C GLY A 141 -6.41 3.11 -5.94
N SER A 142 -5.30 3.84 -5.84
CA SER A 142 -5.30 5.30 -5.78
C SER A 142 -5.14 6.01 -7.13
N ALA A 143 -5.07 5.29 -8.25
CA ALA A 143 -4.92 5.88 -9.57
C ALA A 143 -6.25 5.92 -10.33
N ASN A 144 -6.56 7.04 -11.00
CA ASN A 144 -7.63 7.15 -11.99
C ASN A 144 -7.27 6.38 -13.28
N ASN A 145 -7.10 5.09 -13.17
CA ASN A 145 -6.82 4.24 -14.33
C ASN A 145 -8.12 3.78 -14.99
N VAL A 146 -8.15 3.77 -16.31
CA VAL A 146 -9.28 3.21 -17.09
C VAL A 146 -9.46 1.72 -16.79
N VAL A 147 -8.36 1.03 -16.49
CA VAL A 147 -8.39 -0.37 -16.04
C VAL A 147 -7.79 -0.40 -14.61
N PRO A 148 -8.50 -0.96 -13.63
CA PRO A 148 -7.99 -1.12 -12.28
C PRO A 148 -6.63 -1.83 -12.28
N PRO A 149 -5.64 -1.35 -11.51
CA PRO A 149 -4.31 -1.97 -11.45
C PRO A 149 -4.32 -3.44 -11.06
N GLU A 150 -5.28 -3.85 -10.23
CA GLU A 150 -5.47 -5.24 -9.80
C GLU A 150 -5.79 -6.14 -10.99
N ILE A 151 -6.61 -5.65 -11.93
CA ILE A 151 -6.92 -6.37 -13.16
C ILE A 151 -5.67 -6.50 -14.04
N ILE A 152 -4.86 -5.45 -14.12
CA ILE A 152 -3.60 -5.47 -14.87
C ILE A 152 -2.63 -6.48 -14.25
N GLU A 153 -2.48 -6.50 -12.93
CA GLU A 153 -1.62 -7.46 -12.26
C GLU A 153 -2.13 -8.90 -12.37
N MET A 154 -3.43 -9.08 -12.19
CA MET A 154 -4.06 -10.39 -12.41
C MET A 154 -3.81 -10.89 -13.83
N GLN A 155 -4.00 -10.05 -14.84
CA GLN A 155 -3.76 -10.41 -16.23
C GLN A 155 -2.27 -10.72 -16.48
N ARG A 156 -1.36 -9.94 -15.90
CA ARG A 156 0.08 -10.20 -16.00
C ARG A 156 0.45 -11.55 -15.42
N ASN A 157 -0.07 -11.89 -14.25
CA ASN A 157 0.26 -13.14 -13.56
C ASN A 157 -0.39 -14.37 -14.22
N LEU A 158 -1.57 -14.22 -14.83
CA LEU A 158 -2.31 -15.34 -15.41
C LEU A 158 -2.03 -15.54 -16.90
N ASN A 159 -1.82 -14.46 -17.64
CA ASN A 159 -1.87 -14.48 -19.11
C ASN A 159 -0.56 -14.08 -19.78
N VAL A 160 0.37 -13.45 -19.09
CA VAL A 160 1.70 -13.14 -19.65
C VAL A 160 2.53 -14.42 -19.63
N ARG A 161 2.92 -14.89 -20.79
CA ARG A 161 3.77 -16.08 -21.00
C ARG A 161 4.96 -15.68 -21.85
N GLU A 162 6.04 -16.42 -21.70
CA GLU A 162 7.16 -16.33 -22.63
C GLU A 162 6.66 -16.60 -24.06
N PRO A 163 7.12 -15.84 -25.03
CA PRO A 163 6.74 -16.09 -26.42
C PRO A 163 7.14 -17.50 -26.86
N LEU A 164 6.23 -18.19 -27.53
CA LEU A 164 6.49 -19.55 -28.03
C LEU A 164 7.60 -19.56 -29.09
N GLU A 165 7.71 -18.48 -29.86
CA GLU A 165 8.77 -18.27 -30.84
C GLU A 165 9.17 -16.80 -30.86
N THR A 166 10.48 -16.52 -30.91
CA THR A 166 11.01 -15.20 -31.23
C THR A 166 11.39 -15.19 -32.71
N LEU A 167 10.59 -14.48 -33.53
CA LEU A 167 11.00 -14.20 -34.91
C LEU A 167 12.15 -13.20 -34.86
N LYS A 168 13.33 -13.66 -35.30
CA LYS A 168 14.46 -12.75 -35.55
C LYS A 168 14.13 -11.93 -36.79
N ASP A 169 14.12 -10.62 -36.66
CA ASP A 169 14.03 -9.73 -37.83
C ASP A 169 15.34 -9.83 -38.62
N PRO A 170 15.30 -10.33 -39.85
CA PRO A 170 16.52 -10.52 -40.65
C PRO A 170 17.17 -9.20 -41.07
N THR A 171 16.53 -8.07 -40.82
CA THR A 171 17.07 -6.73 -41.15
C THR A 171 17.82 -6.06 -40.01
N ILE A 172 17.80 -6.63 -38.78
CA ILE A 172 18.52 -6.12 -37.62
C ILE A 172 19.81 -6.92 -37.47
N PRO A 173 21.01 -6.34 -37.72
CA PRO A 173 22.30 -7.00 -37.45
C PRO A 173 22.47 -7.25 -35.93
N GLU A 174 23.15 -8.34 -35.57
CA GLU A 174 23.49 -8.69 -34.18
C GLU A 174 24.43 -7.67 -33.55
#